data_9042fd866202f64a0331775c1ead9db4
#
_entry.id   9042fd866202f64a0331775c1ead9db4
#
_cell.length_a   1.000
_cell.length_b   1.000
_cell.length_c   1.000
_cell.angle_alpha   90.00
_cell.angle_beta   90.00
_cell.angle_gamma   90.00
#
_symmetry.space_group_name_H-M   'P 1'
#
loop_
_entity.id
_entity.type
_entity.pdbx_description
1 polymer ?
#
loop_
_entity_poly.entity_id
_entity_poly.type
_entity_poly.pdbx_seq_one_letter_code
_entity_poly.pdbx_strand_id
1 'polypeptide(L)'
;MKLACVVLLTLTFCSSAALGRAPSYKYKRLGSDLDAQTRAEPGIALMGGGSDLDDAFRWLCGKANGGDFLILRAQGKDDYNRYVNKLCQMNSVATLVIPNRKAADEPRVAQIIRQATVIFIAGGDQSRYVDFWKGTPLQEALNAHVTAGKPVGGSSAGLAVLGQFVYGALDNKSNDADLASREVLADPYAKRVTLVRDFLKVPGFDNTVVDSHFAKRDRMGRSLGFLARIVADGWSKAPREIALDEKSALLVEVDGRAKVVGTGMGAYFLQLTDPPEVCKQGQPLTLRNVSAYHAPSGAGFDIRGWNGHGGEAYTISVEAGQIHTSRAENAVY
;
A
#
# COMPACT_ATOMS: atom_id res chain seq x y z
N MET A 1 59.57 21.23 -61.79
CA MET A 1 59.39 20.63 -60.45
C MET A 1 58.32 21.41 -59.74
N LYS A 2 57.12 20.85 -59.63
CA LYS A 2 55.97 21.46 -58.88
C LYS A 2 55.83 20.70 -57.54
N LEU A 3 56.05 21.41 -56.47
CA LEU A 3 55.87 20.91 -55.09
C LEU A 3 54.39 20.94 -54.75
N ALA A 4 53.77 19.81 -54.45
CA ALA A 4 52.41 19.73 -53.97
C ALA A 4 52.42 19.72 -52.40
N CYS A 5 51.84 20.76 -51.77
CA CYS A 5 51.62 20.82 -50.35
C CYS A 5 50.38 20.01 -50.00
N VAL A 6 50.54 18.93 -49.27
CA VAL A 6 49.42 18.16 -48.66
C VAL A 6 49.11 18.77 -47.30
N VAL A 7 47.92 19.40 -47.15
CA VAL A 7 47.43 19.89 -45.89
C VAL A 7 46.65 18.74 -45.20
N LEU A 8 47.20 18.24 -44.10
CA LEU A 8 46.55 17.23 -43.25
C LEU A 8 45.54 17.98 -42.29
N LEU A 9 44.26 17.82 -42.55
CA LEU A 9 43.19 18.33 -41.65
C LEU A 9 42.98 17.32 -40.53
N THR A 10 43.49 17.59 -39.33
CA THR A 10 43.19 16.80 -38.14
C THR A 10 41.85 17.25 -37.54
N LEU A 11 40.79 16.42 -37.70
CA LEU A 11 39.51 16.52 -37.04
C LEU A 11 39.65 16.11 -35.58
N THR A 12 39.72 17.06 -34.67
CA THR A 12 39.61 16.83 -33.23
C THR A 12 38.14 16.60 -32.89
N PHE A 13 37.77 15.31 -32.61
CA PHE A 13 36.49 14.96 -32.01
C PHE A 13 36.50 15.42 -30.54
N CYS A 14 35.86 16.53 -30.23
CA CYS A 14 35.53 16.96 -28.89
C CYS A 14 34.36 16.09 -28.39
N SER A 15 34.67 14.96 -27.70
CA SER A 15 33.68 14.22 -26.92
C SER A 15 33.24 15.10 -25.75
N SER A 16 32.15 15.81 -25.88
CA SER A 16 31.46 16.41 -24.76
C SER A 16 30.88 15.30 -23.89
N ALA A 17 31.62 14.90 -22.84
CA ALA A 17 31.07 14.13 -21.76
C ALA A 17 29.94 14.96 -21.13
N ALA A 18 28.69 14.57 -21.42
CA ALA A 18 27.55 15.10 -20.71
C ALA A 18 27.75 14.77 -19.22
N LEU A 19 28.06 15.78 -18.41
CA LEU A 19 28.04 15.67 -16.95
C LEU A 19 26.60 15.27 -16.56
N GLY A 20 26.37 13.97 -16.41
CA GLY A 20 25.08 13.42 -16.00
C GLY A 20 24.70 14.02 -14.65
N ARG A 21 23.60 14.74 -14.58
CA ARG A 21 23.03 15.26 -13.35
C ARG A 21 22.80 14.09 -12.40
N ALA A 22 23.21 14.23 -11.11
CA ALA A 22 22.97 13.19 -10.11
C ALA A 22 21.49 12.81 -10.07
N PRO A 23 21.15 11.51 -9.98
CA PRO A 23 19.77 11.04 -9.97
C PRO A 23 19.02 11.62 -8.79
N SER A 24 17.73 11.96 -8.98
CA SER A 24 16.87 12.53 -7.93
C SER A 24 16.32 11.47 -6.97
N TYR A 25 16.62 10.18 -7.20
CA TYR A 25 16.29 9.02 -6.38
C TYR A 25 17.55 8.36 -5.79
N LYS A 26 17.36 7.47 -4.82
CA LYS A 26 18.44 6.61 -4.30
C LYS A 26 18.09 5.15 -4.57
N TYR A 27 19.05 4.40 -5.11
CA TYR A 27 18.92 2.97 -5.37
C TYR A 27 20.09 2.22 -4.75
N LYS A 28 19.79 1.22 -3.95
CA LYS A 28 20.76 0.34 -3.32
C LYS A 28 20.34 -1.11 -3.54
N ARG A 29 21.21 -1.90 -4.14
CA ARG A 29 21.00 -3.33 -4.44
C ARG A 29 22.02 -4.16 -3.68
N LEU A 30 21.59 -5.30 -3.16
CA LEU A 30 22.39 -6.35 -2.54
C LEU A 30 22.11 -7.65 -3.29
N GLY A 31 23.14 -8.43 -3.58
CA GLY A 31 23.05 -9.65 -4.39
C GLY A 31 23.53 -9.44 -5.81
N SER A 32 22.98 -10.18 -6.76
CA SER A 32 23.37 -10.14 -8.17
C SER A 32 23.06 -8.79 -8.83
N ASP A 33 23.96 -8.32 -9.69
CA ASP A 33 23.72 -7.14 -10.54
C ASP A 33 22.87 -7.47 -11.78
N LEU A 34 22.73 -8.77 -12.11
CA LEU A 34 21.91 -9.25 -13.22
C LEU A 34 20.50 -9.57 -12.71
N ASP A 35 19.49 -9.19 -13.50
CA ASP A 35 18.10 -9.47 -13.16
C ASP A 35 17.77 -10.96 -13.34
N ALA A 36 17.01 -11.50 -12.39
CA ALA A 36 16.57 -12.88 -12.42
C ALA A 36 15.56 -13.14 -13.55
N GLN A 37 15.66 -14.31 -14.15
CA GLN A 37 14.72 -14.80 -15.17
C GLN A 37 13.78 -15.85 -14.55
N THR A 38 13.16 -15.52 -13.40
CA THR A 38 12.24 -16.41 -12.68
C THR A 38 10.80 -16.05 -12.94
N ARG A 39 9.91 -17.04 -12.91
CA ARG A 39 8.47 -16.82 -12.96
C ARG A 39 7.95 -16.67 -11.52
N ALA A 40 7.45 -15.50 -11.20
CA ALA A 40 6.76 -15.24 -9.94
C ALA A 40 5.35 -15.86 -9.92
N GLU A 41 4.87 -16.19 -8.71
CA GLU A 41 3.49 -16.53 -8.44
C GLU A 41 2.73 -15.31 -7.90
N PRO A 42 1.47 -15.10 -8.28
CA PRO A 42 0.68 -14.02 -7.72
C PRO A 42 0.47 -14.16 -6.21
N GLY A 43 0.39 -13.02 -5.54
CA GLY A 43 0.07 -12.97 -4.12
C GLY A 43 0.19 -11.56 -3.57
N ILE A 44 -0.59 -11.26 -2.52
CA ILE A 44 -0.59 -9.96 -1.86
C ILE A 44 -0.35 -10.17 -0.36
N ALA A 45 0.64 -9.46 0.21
CA ALA A 45 0.89 -9.47 1.65
C ALA A 45 0.61 -8.09 2.24
N LEU A 46 -0.40 -7.99 3.09
CA LEU A 46 -0.77 -6.79 3.82
C LEU A 46 -0.26 -6.91 5.26
N MET A 47 0.60 -6.00 5.72
CA MET A 47 1.10 -5.98 7.10
C MET A 47 0.58 -4.74 7.84
N GLY A 48 -0.07 -4.94 8.99
CA GLY A 48 -0.73 -3.88 9.75
C GLY A 48 0.20 -2.87 10.42
N GLY A 49 1.51 -3.09 10.35
CA GLY A 49 2.51 -2.21 10.96
C GLY A 49 2.96 -2.66 12.36
N GLY A 50 3.64 -1.78 13.08
CA GLY A 50 4.37 -2.16 14.28
C GLY A 50 5.70 -2.84 13.91
N SER A 51 5.92 -4.06 14.41
CA SER A 51 7.05 -4.88 13.97
C SER A 51 6.70 -5.60 12.67
N ASP A 52 7.63 -5.65 11.75
CA ASP A 52 7.51 -6.45 10.54
C ASP A 52 7.47 -7.95 10.88
N LEU A 53 6.78 -8.74 10.06
CA LEU A 53 6.58 -10.16 10.28
C LEU A 53 7.44 -10.98 9.31
N ASP A 54 8.38 -11.74 9.85
CA ASP A 54 9.27 -12.63 9.09
C ASP A 54 8.48 -13.57 8.18
N ASP A 55 7.39 -14.15 8.68
CA ASP A 55 6.58 -15.12 7.93
C ASP A 55 5.94 -14.49 6.68
N ALA A 56 5.51 -13.23 6.76
CA ALA A 56 4.95 -12.53 5.62
C ALA A 56 6.03 -12.22 4.56
N PHE A 57 7.26 -11.87 4.99
CA PHE A 57 8.39 -11.70 4.06
C PHE A 57 8.81 -13.03 3.43
N ARG A 58 8.91 -14.12 4.23
CA ARG A 58 9.23 -15.46 3.69
C ARG A 58 8.19 -15.90 2.66
N TRP A 59 6.90 -15.62 2.93
CA TRP A 59 5.82 -15.93 2.01
C TRP A 59 5.96 -15.14 0.69
N LEU A 60 6.24 -13.82 0.74
CA LEU A 60 6.51 -13.02 -0.47
C LEU A 60 7.74 -13.51 -1.23
N CYS A 61 8.80 -13.88 -0.53
CA CYS A 61 10.00 -14.46 -1.14
C CYS A 61 9.69 -15.79 -1.85
N GLY A 62 8.86 -16.63 -1.25
CA GLY A 62 8.37 -17.88 -1.88
C GLY A 62 7.65 -17.58 -3.19
N LYS A 63 6.74 -16.59 -3.20
CA LYS A 63 6.03 -16.15 -4.41
C LYS A 63 6.97 -15.60 -5.50
N ALA A 64 8.08 -15.01 -5.12
CA ALA A 64 9.07 -14.48 -6.04
C ALA A 64 10.01 -15.56 -6.64
N ASN A 65 9.99 -16.80 -6.11
CA ASN A 65 10.75 -17.94 -6.60
C ASN A 65 12.25 -17.63 -6.87
N GLY A 66 12.91 -17.02 -5.87
CA GLY A 66 14.33 -16.63 -5.96
C GLY A 66 14.63 -15.44 -6.87
N GLY A 67 13.62 -14.68 -7.27
CA GLY A 67 13.77 -13.51 -8.14
C GLY A 67 14.34 -12.26 -7.46
N ASP A 68 14.01 -11.09 -7.97
CA ASP A 68 14.49 -9.79 -7.50
C ASP A 68 13.45 -9.13 -6.59
N PHE A 69 13.82 -8.88 -5.32
CA PHE A 69 12.97 -8.24 -4.31
C PHE A 69 13.23 -6.73 -4.27
N LEU A 70 12.22 -5.92 -4.58
CA LEU A 70 12.32 -4.47 -4.59
C LEU A 70 11.49 -3.84 -3.47
N ILE A 71 12.16 -3.09 -2.58
CA ILE A 71 11.52 -2.28 -1.57
C ILE A 71 11.36 -0.85 -2.10
N LEU A 72 10.15 -0.30 -2.04
CA LEU A 72 9.83 1.07 -2.39
C LEU A 72 9.55 1.90 -1.15
N ARG A 73 10.06 3.13 -1.11
CA ARG A 73 9.78 4.09 -0.04
C ARG A 73 10.03 5.53 -0.50
N ALA A 74 9.32 6.50 0.11
CA ALA A 74 9.52 7.91 -0.17
C ALA A 74 10.68 8.51 0.63
N GLN A 75 11.05 7.89 1.75
CA GLN A 75 12.14 8.34 2.62
C GLN A 75 12.75 7.15 3.38
N GLY A 76 13.94 7.36 3.97
CA GLY A 76 14.62 6.36 4.78
C GLY A 76 15.86 5.79 4.08
N LYS A 77 16.30 4.63 4.57
CA LYS A 77 17.52 3.94 4.14
C LYS A 77 17.19 2.55 3.60
N ASP A 78 18.23 1.78 3.33
CA ASP A 78 18.20 0.44 2.75
C ASP A 78 18.25 -0.69 3.81
N ASP A 79 17.76 -0.44 5.01
CA ASP A 79 17.80 -1.39 6.13
C ASP A 79 17.12 -2.73 5.78
N TYR A 80 16.05 -2.69 4.99
CA TYR A 80 15.37 -3.88 4.50
C TYR A 80 16.23 -4.81 3.65
N ASN A 81 17.25 -4.29 2.95
CA ASN A 81 18.07 -5.13 2.07
C ASN A 81 18.73 -6.28 2.83
N ARG A 82 19.40 -5.96 3.96
CA ARG A 82 20.05 -6.97 4.79
C ARG A 82 19.04 -7.86 5.51
N TYR A 83 17.95 -7.29 5.97
CA TYR A 83 16.89 -8.02 6.67
C TYR A 83 16.26 -9.08 5.77
N VAL A 84 15.75 -8.69 4.60
CA VAL A 84 15.12 -9.62 3.65
C VAL A 84 16.14 -10.64 3.12
N ASN A 85 17.37 -10.20 2.78
CA ASN A 85 18.43 -11.11 2.30
C ASN A 85 18.82 -12.17 3.35
N LYS A 86 18.69 -11.87 4.65
CA LYS A 86 18.91 -12.83 5.73
C LYS A 86 17.74 -13.84 5.85
N LEU A 87 16.52 -13.39 5.57
CA LEU A 87 15.32 -14.23 5.66
C LEU A 87 15.15 -15.16 4.46
N CYS A 88 15.56 -14.72 3.28
CA CYS A 88 15.23 -15.34 2.01
C CYS A 88 16.46 -15.47 1.12
N GLN A 89 16.47 -16.53 0.31
CA GLN A 89 17.45 -16.69 -0.77
C GLN A 89 16.91 -16.06 -2.06
N MET A 90 17.23 -14.79 -2.28
CA MET A 90 16.82 -14.02 -3.46
C MET A 90 18.01 -13.80 -4.40
N ASN A 91 17.75 -13.65 -5.70
CA ASN A 91 18.77 -13.19 -6.65
C ASN A 91 19.34 -11.84 -6.22
N SER A 92 18.45 -10.91 -5.90
CA SER A 92 18.82 -9.63 -5.30
C SER A 92 17.72 -9.08 -4.38
N VAL A 93 18.14 -8.20 -3.47
CA VAL A 93 17.24 -7.36 -2.66
C VAL A 93 17.67 -5.93 -2.82
N ALA A 94 16.75 -5.06 -3.21
CA ALA A 94 17.06 -3.66 -3.48
C ALA A 94 16.06 -2.72 -2.81
N THR A 95 16.54 -1.54 -2.38
CA THR A 95 15.70 -0.44 -1.94
C THR A 95 15.80 0.72 -2.92
N LEU A 96 14.65 1.21 -3.36
CA LEU A 96 14.48 2.39 -4.18
C LEU A 96 13.76 3.47 -3.36
N VAL A 97 14.47 4.58 -3.09
CA VAL A 97 13.92 5.74 -2.36
C VAL A 97 13.56 6.83 -3.36
N ILE A 98 12.28 7.20 -3.39
CA ILE A 98 11.69 8.16 -4.33
C ILE A 98 11.16 9.36 -3.52
N PRO A 99 11.99 10.40 -3.25
CA PRO A 99 11.71 11.43 -2.25
C PRO A 99 10.81 12.57 -2.72
N ASN A 100 10.45 12.59 -3.98
CA ASN A 100 9.62 13.64 -4.57
C ASN A 100 9.09 13.22 -5.95
N ARG A 101 8.16 14.03 -6.50
CA ARG A 101 7.54 13.79 -7.80
C ARG A 101 8.54 13.74 -8.96
N LYS A 102 9.56 14.61 -8.94
CA LYS A 102 10.60 14.60 -9.97
C LYS A 102 11.32 13.26 -10.06
N ALA A 103 11.59 12.62 -8.91
CA ALA A 103 12.17 11.29 -8.88
C ALA A 103 11.21 10.23 -9.43
N ALA A 104 9.91 10.35 -9.14
CA ALA A 104 8.88 9.44 -9.65
C ALA A 104 8.66 9.57 -11.18
N ASP A 105 8.99 10.71 -11.75
CA ASP A 105 8.92 10.97 -13.21
C ASP A 105 10.16 10.44 -13.96
N GLU A 106 11.24 10.04 -13.27
CA GLU A 106 12.45 9.56 -13.95
C GLU A 106 12.23 8.21 -14.64
N PRO A 107 12.53 8.06 -15.94
CA PRO A 107 12.33 6.81 -16.69
C PRO A 107 13.05 5.61 -16.06
N ARG A 108 14.21 5.83 -15.44
CA ARG A 108 15.00 4.79 -14.79
C ARG A 108 14.28 4.22 -13.57
N VAL A 109 13.54 5.03 -12.81
CA VAL A 109 12.70 4.59 -11.68
C VAL A 109 11.65 3.60 -12.16
N ALA A 110 10.89 3.96 -13.19
CA ALA A 110 9.89 3.08 -13.78
C ALA A 110 10.52 1.79 -14.36
N GLN A 111 11.73 1.87 -14.93
CA GLN A 111 12.46 0.70 -15.41
C GLN A 111 12.83 -0.26 -14.27
N ILE A 112 13.39 0.23 -13.16
CA ILE A 112 13.73 -0.57 -11.97
C ILE A 112 12.49 -1.31 -11.45
N ILE A 113 11.33 -0.63 -11.39
CA ILE A 113 10.06 -1.23 -10.94
C ILE A 113 9.62 -2.36 -11.88
N ARG A 114 9.69 -2.17 -13.19
CA ARG A 114 9.33 -3.20 -14.19
C ARG A 114 10.22 -4.45 -14.11
N GLN A 115 11.49 -4.28 -13.76
CA GLN A 115 12.46 -5.37 -13.62
C GLN A 115 12.24 -6.21 -12.35
N ALA A 116 11.61 -5.64 -11.32
CA ALA A 116 11.36 -6.36 -10.07
C ALA A 116 10.47 -7.60 -10.27
N THR A 117 10.79 -8.66 -9.53
CA THR A 117 9.98 -9.89 -9.45
C THR A 117 8.89 -9.75 -8.39
N VAL A 118 9.23 -9.17 -7.24
CA VAL A 118 8.29 -8.83 -6.16
C VAL A 118 8.54 -7.40 -5.70
N ILE A 119 7.46 -6.70 -5.33
CA ILE A 119 7.54 -5.33 -4.80
C ILE A 119 6.96 -5.29 -3.39
N PHE A 120 7.66 -4.62 -2.48
CA PHE A 120 7.19 -4.31 -1.14
C PHE A 120 7.23 -2.80 -0.89
N ILE A 121 6.08 -2.21 -0.56
CA ILE A 121 5.98 -0.80 -0.21
C ILE A 121 6.16 -0.68 1.30
N ALA A 122 7.25 -0.07 1.73
CA ALA A 122 7.60 0.06 3.13
C ALA A 122 6.64 1.01 3.88
N GLY A 123 6.61 0.90 5.19
CA GLY A 123 5.95 1.87 6.06
C GLY A 123 6.57 3.26 5.96
N GLY A 124 5.82 4.27 6.39
CA GLY A 124 6.26 5.67 6.34
C GLY A 124 5.07 6.62 6.39
N ASP A 125 5.00 7.53 5.43
CA ASP A 125 3.96 8.53 5.29
C ASP A 125 3.25 8.34 3.94
N GLN A 126 1.99 7.86 3.98
CA GLN A 126 1.21 7.61 2.76
C GLN A 126 0.91 8.88 1.96
N SER A 127 0.91 10.04 2.60
CA SER A 127 0.69 11.30 1.87
C SER A 127 1.77 11.53 0.83
N ARG A 128 3.01 11.16 1.14
CA ARG A 128 4.14 11.25 0.20
C ARG A 128 4.03 10.25 -0.93
N TYR A 129 3.49 9.06 -0.67
CA TYR A 129 3.25 8.06 -1.72
C TYR A 129 2.20 8.56 -2.70
N VAL A 130 1.09 9.10 -2.20
CA VAL A 130 0.03 9.65 -3.06
C VAL A 130 0.51 10.91 -3.80
N ASP A 131 1.06 11.88 -3.08
CA ASP A 131 1.46 13.18 -3.66
C ASP A 131 2.59 13.04 -4.69
N PHE A 132 3.59 12.20 -4.37
CA PHE A 132 4.76 12.10 -5.25
C PHE A 132 4.58 11.11 -6.39
N TRP A 133 3.81 10.02 -6.20
CA TRP A 133 3.79 8.92 -7.15
C TRP A 133 2.53 8.89 -8.03
N LYS A 134 1.39 9.43 -7.57
CA LYS A 134 0.15 9.42 -8.36
C LYS A 134 0.28 10.26 -9.65
N GLY A 135 -0.14 9.67 -10.79
CA GLY A 135 -0.08 10.32 -12.11
C GLY A 135 1.34 10.43 -12.67
N THR A 136 2.24 9.47 -12.34
CA THR A 136 3.63 9.43 -12.82
C THR A 136 3.94 8.10 -13.50
N PRO A 137 5.03 8.00 -14.28
CA PRO A 137 5.52 6.73 -14.85
C PRO A 137 5.81 5.65 -13.79
N LEU A 138 6.13 6.05 -12.54
CA LEU A 138 6.26 5.13 -11.42
C LEU A 138 4.92 4.44 -11.13
N GLN A 139 3.82 5.18 -11.00
CA GLN A 139 2.49 4.62 -10.76
C GLN A 139 2.09 3.66 -11.90
N GLU A 140 2.34 4.03 -13.13
CA GLU A 140 2.07 3.18 -14.30
C GLU A 140 2.84 1.86 -14.23
N ALA A 141 4.13 1.92 -13.85
CA ALA A 141 4.97 0.74 -13.68
C ALA A 141 4.49 -0.17 -12.52
N LEU A 142 4.04 0.42 -11.41
CA LEU A 142 3.42 -0.32 -10.29
C LEU A 142 2.13 -1.00 -10.71
N ASN A 143 1.24 -0.29 -11.42
CA ASN A 143 0.00 -0.86 -11.92
C ASN A 143 0.27 -1.98 -12.93
N ALA A 144 1.25 -1.83 -13.81
CA ALA A 144 1.67 -2.89 -14.72
C ALA A 144 2.19 -4.12 -13.95
N HIS A 145 2.96 -3.93 -12.86
CA HIS A 145 3.47 -5.02 -12.02
C HIS A 145 2.34 -5.84 -11.39
N VAL A 146 1.37 -5.19 -10.72
CA VAL A 146 0.27 -5.88 -10.06
C VAL A 146 -0.73 -6.49 -11.05
N THR A 147 -0.98 -5.83 -12.19
CA THR A 147 -1.84 -6.37 -13.27
C THR A 147 -1.22 -7.58 -13.95
N ALA A 148 0.11 -7.65 -14.03
CA ALA A 148 0.83 -8.83 -14.53
C ALA A 148 0.78 -10.03 -13.54
N GLY A 149 0.13 -9.88 -12.40
CA GLY A 149 0.04 -10.92 -11.37
C GLY A 149 1.35 -11.14 -10.61
N LYS A 150 2.26 -10.19 -10.62
CA LYS A 150 3.48 -10.28 -9.80
C LYS A 150 3.16 -9.98 -8.33
N PRO A 151 3.82 -10.66 -7.38
CA PRO A 151 3.55 -10.48 -5.97
C PRO A 151 3.86 -9.06 -5.49
N VAL A 152 3.00 -8.56 -4.61
CA VAL A 152 3.13 -7.24 -3.99
C VAL A 152 2.82 -7.31 -2.50
N GLY A 153 3.48 -6.49 -1.72
CA GLY A 153 3.16 -6.32 -0.30
C GLY A 153 3.34 -4.89 0.17
N GLY A 154 2.86 -4.63 1.37
CA GLY A 154 3.06 -3.35 2.03
C GLY A 154 2.85 -3.42 3.52
N SER A 155 3.52 -2.53 4.26
CA SER A 155 3.38 -2.38 5.71
C SER A 155 2.93 -0.98 6.07
N SER A 156 2.00 -0.83 7.02
CA SER A 156 1.56 0.47 7.53
C SER A 156 1.11 1.40 6.37
N ALA A 157 1.76 2.54 6.16
CA ALA A 157 1.50 3.44 5.05
C ALA A 157 1.61 2.75 3.68
N GLY A 158 2.52 1.79 3.52
CA GLY A 158 2.68 1.02 2.29
C GLY A 158 1.52 0.04 2.05
N LEU A 159 0.92 -0.50 3.11
CA LEU A 159 -0.32 -1.26 3.05
C LEU A 159 -1.49 -0.33 2.65
N ALA A 160 -1.60 0.83 3.31
CA ALA A 160 -2.73 1.75 3.14
C ALA A 160 -2.92 2.25 1.70
N VAL A 161 -1.87 2.20 0.86
CA VAL A 161 -1.95 2.61 -0.54
C VAL A 161 -2.29 1.47 -1.52
N LEU A 162 -2.52 0.25 -1.04
CA LEU A 162 -2.85 -0.90 -1.88
C LEU A 162 -4.36 -1.03 -2.18
N GLY A 163 -5.23 -0.30 -1.49
CA GLY A 163 -6.66 -0.25 -1.78
C GLY A 163 -6.99 0.57 -3.03
N GLN A 164 -8.16 0.35 -3.62
CA GLN A 164 -8.69 1.22 -4.67
C GLN A 164 -8.98 2.62 -4.11
N PHE A 165 -9.52 2.68 -2.90
CA PHE A 165 -9.71 3.90 -2.15
C PHE A 165 -8.62 4.01 -1.07
N VAL A 166 -8.04 5.18 -0.94
CA VAL A 166 -6.90 5.43 -0.06
C VAL A 166 -7.21 6.63 0.85
N TYR A 167 -7.04 6.46 2.15
CA TYR A 167 -6.89 7.62 3.01
C TYR A 167 -5.51 8.25 2.75
N GLY A 168 -5.50 9.36 2.04
CA GLY A 168 -4.28 10.00 1.53
C GLY A 168 -3.48 10.76 2.57
N ALA A 169 -4.08 11.12 3.72
CA ALA A 169 -3.49 11.96 4.77
C ALA A 169 -2.87 13.28 4.24
N LEU A 170 -3.41 13.84 3.15
CA LEU A 170 -2.81 14.97 2.40
C LEU A 170 -2.83 16.30 3.18
N ASP A 171 -3.79 16.46 4.09
CA ASP A 171 -3.89 17.63 4.98
C ASP A 171 -3.28 17.42 6.38
N ASN A 172 -2.58 16.29 6.59
CA ASN A 172 -1.80 16.11 7.81
C ASN A 172 -0.47 16.85 7.68
N LYS A 173 -0.23 17.82 8.55
CA LYS A 173 1.10 18.39 8.70
C LYS A 173 2.01 17.37 9.37
N SER A 174 3.30 17.43 9.06
CA SER A 174 4.30 16.43 9.49
C SER A 174 4.39 16.16 11.00
N ASN A 175 3.78 17.00 11.83
CA ASN A 175 3.77 16.90 13.29
C ASN A 175 2.34 16.70 13.86
N ASP A 176 1.32 16.55 13.02
CA ASP A 176 -0.03 16.34 13.51
C ASP A 176 -0.20 14.92 14.05
N ALA A 177 -0.99 14.78 15.10
CA ALA A 177 -1.43 13.48 15.58
C ALA A 177 -2.17 12.71 14.49
N ASP A 178 -2.20 11.38 14.60
CA ASP A 178 -2.99 10.52 13.72
C ASP A 178 -4.45 10.98 13.66
N LEU A 179 -5.12 10.79 12.51
CA LEU A 179 -6.56 11.11 12.36
C LEU A 179 -7.36 10.22 13.30
N ALA A 180 -7.95 10.83 14.32
CA ALA A 180 -8.68 10.11 15.35
C ALA A 180 -10.10 9.72 14.88
N SER A 181 -10.59 8.55 15.30
CA SER A 181 -11.95 8.08 15.06
C SER A 181 -13.01 9.11 15.45
N ARG A 182 -12.88 9.71 16.63
CA ARG A 182 -13.82 10.74 17.12
C ARG A 182 -13.94 11.96 16.20
N GLU A 183 -12.86 12.35 15.53
CA GLU A 183 -12.86 13.49 14.60
C GLU A 183 -13.72 13.17 13.37
N VAL A 184 -13.54 11.99 12.80
CA VAL A 184 -14.26 11.54 11.61
C VAL A 184 -15.73 11.23 11.91
N LEU A 185 -16.00 10.67 13.10
CA LEU A 185 -17.37 10.42 13.57
C LEU A 185 -18.14 11.70 13.83
N ALA A 186 -17.48 12.77 14.31
CA ALA A 186 -18.09 14.08 14.52
C ALA A 186 -18.34 14.84 13.21
N ASP A 187 -17.44 14.70 12.23
CA ASP A 187 -17.56 15.31 10.91
C ASP A 187 -16.82 14.45 9.86
N PRO A 188 -17.54 13.61 9.10
CA PRO A 188 -16.93 12.80 8.03
C PRO A 188 -16.27 13.64 6.92
N TYR A 189 -16.60 14.93 6.84
CA TYR A 189 -16.03 15.89 5.89
C TYR A 189 -14.99 16.82 6.53
N ALA A 190 -14.52 16.49 7.75
CA ALA A 190 -13.42 17.24 8.36
C ALA A 190 -12.23 17.34 7.40
N LYS A 191 -11.55 18.47 7.38
CA LYS A 191 -10.48 18.81 6.43
C LYS A 191 -9.40 17.72 6.30
N ARG A 192 -9.09 17.03 7.41
CA ARG A 192 -8.07 15.97 7.46
C ARG A 192 -8.54 14.65 6.85
N VAL A 193 -9.84 14.48 6.56
CA VAL A 193 -10.39 13.28 5.90
C VAL A 193 -10.18 13.38 4.39
N THR A 194 -8.97 13.13 3.94
CA THR A 194 -8.60 13.22 2.53
C THR A 194 -8.61 11.84 1.90
N LEU A 195 -9.68 11.52 1.17
CA LEU A 195 -9.80 10.27 0.42
C LEU A 195 -9.33 10.47 -1.02
N VAL A 196 -8.64 9.46 -1.55
CA VAL A 196 -8.12 9.41 -2.91
C VAL A 196 -8.55 8.11 -3.55
N ARG A 197 -8.85 8.13 -4.84
CA ARG A 197 -9.16 6.92 -5.64
C ARG A 197 -8.20 6.80 -6.81
N ASP A 198 -8.16 5.59 -7.38
CA ASP A 198 -7.42 5.31 -8.61
C ASP A 198 -5.90 5.57 -8.49
N PHE A 199 -5.34 5.24 -7.33
CA PHE A 199 -3.89 5.23 -7.16
C PHE A 199 -3.30 3.89 -7.63
N LEU A 200 -3.61 2.77 -6.98
CA LEU A 200 -3.22 1.45 -7.45
C LEU A 200 -4.45 0.62 -7.82
N LYS A 201 -4.29 -0.30 -8.77
CA LYS A 201 -5.31 -1.22 -9.24
C LYS A 201 -4.94 -2.65 -8.89
N VAL A 202 -4.93 -2.94 -7.59
CA VAL A 202 -4.58 -4.28 -7.08
C VAL A 202 -5.74 -5.24 -7.34
N PRO A 203 -5.52 -6.35 -8.07
CA PRO A 203 -6.58 -7.29 -8.39
C PRO A 203 -7.28 -7.85 -7.15
N GLY A 204 -8.61 -7.83 -7.14
CA GLY A 204 -9.44 -8.27 -6.02
C GLY A 204 -9.71 -7.22 -4.95
N PHE A 205 -9.08 -6.04 -5.04
CA PHE A 205 -9.29 -4.93 -4.09
C PHE A 205 -10.17 -3.82 -4.67
N ASP A 206 -11.00 -4.18 -5.65
CA ASP A 206 -12.03 -3.26 -6.15
C ASP A 206 -12.99 -2.87 -5.02
N ASN A 207 -13.42 -1.61 -5.00
CA ASN A 207 -14.28 -1.03 -3.96
C ASN A 207 -13.72 -1.11 -2.53
N THR A 208 -12.41 -1.29 -2.35
CA THR A 208 -11.80 -1.57 -1.06
C THR A 208 -10.90 -0.43 -0.58
N VAL A 209 -11.08 -0.04 0.68
CA VAL A 209 -10.11 0.71 1.48
C VAL A 209 -9.22 -0.28 2.22
N VAL A 210 -7.95 0.04 2.42
CA VAL A 210 -7.06 -0.75 3.27
C VAL A 210 -6.48 0.13 4.36
N ASP A 211 -6.57 -0.28 5.64
CA ASP A 211 -6.05 0.47 6.78
C ASP A 211 -5.17 -0.39 7.70
N SER A 212 -4.31 0.24 8.47
CA SER A 212 -3.27 -0.36 9.32
C SER A 212 -3.38 0.09 10.77
N HIS A 213 -2.58 -0.48 11.69
CA HIS A 213 -2.55 -0.12 13.12
C HIS A 213 -3.94 -0.04 13.76
N PHE A 214 -4.84 -0.93 13.37
CA PHE A 214 -6.28 -0.71 13.43
C PHE A 214 -6.83 -0.61 14.85
N ALA A 215 -6.75 -1.68 15.63
CA ALA A 215 -7.19 -1.68 17.01
C ALA A 215 -6.23 -0.87 17.88
N LYS A 216 -4.92 -0.99 17.65
CA LYS A 216 -3.89 -0.29 18.42
C LYS A 216 -4.06 1.23 18.45
N ARG A 217 -4.56 1.82 17.37
CA ARG A 217 -4.75 3.28 17.25
C ARG A 217 -6.22 3.69 17.19
N ASP A 218 -7.13 2.82 17.62
CA ASP A 218 -8.58 3.09 17.65
C ASP A 218 -9.11 3.65 16.31
N ARG A 219 -8.96 2.88 15.22
CA ARG A 219 -9.27 3.37 13.88
C ARG A 219 -10.64 2.96 13.33
N MET A 220 -11.45 2.18 14.08
CA MET A 220 -12.77 1.76 13.63
C MET A 220 -13.65 2.93 13.21
N GLY A 221 -13.74 3.98 14.02
CA GLY A 221 -14.61 5.12 13.70
C GLY A 221 -14.19 5.87 12.44
N ARG A 222 -12.89 6.00 12.17
CA ARG A 222 -12.44 6.63 10.92
C ARG A 222 -12.78 5.78 9.70
N SER A 223 -12.66 4.46 9.80
CA SER A 223 -13.03 3.51 8.76
C SER A 223 -14.51 3.58 8.41
N LEU A 224 -15.38 3.62 9.43
CA LEU A 224 -16.82 3.80 9.22
C LEU A 224 -17.12 5.12 8.48
N GLY A 225 -16.41 6.20 8.83
CA GLY A 225 -16.51 7.47 8.12
C GLY A 225 -15.98 7.42 6.69
N PHE A 226 -14.90 6.67 6.41
CA PHE A 226 -14.39 6.49 5.05
C PHE A 226 -15.39 5.75 4.18
N LEU A 227 -15.95 4.65 4.68
CA LEU A 227 -16.99 3.89 3.96
C LEU A 227 -18.22 4.75 3.67
N ALA A 228 -18.70 5.51 4.68
CA ALA A 228 -19.82 6.43 4.53
C ALA A 228 -19.56 7.51 3.46
N ARG A 229 -18.36 8.12 3.47
CA ARG A 229 -17.92 9.10 2.48
C ARG A 229 -17.89 8.54 1.07
N ILE A 230 -17.35 7.33 0.90
CA ILE A 230 -17.27 6.67 -0.42
C ILE A 230 -18.68 6.48 -1.02
N VAL A 231 -19.65 6.12 -0.19
CA VAL A 231 -21.06 6.01 -0.62
C VAL A 231 -21.66 7.40 -0.90
N ALA A 232 -21.52 8.34 0.03
CA ALA A 232 -22.10 9.70 -0.10
C ALA A 232 -21.50 10.46 -1.29
N ASP A 233 -20.23 10.29 -1.57
CA ASP A 233 -19.53 10.90 -2.72
C ASP A 233 -19.81 10.16 -4.04
N GLY A 234 -20.61 9.08 -4.03
CA GLY A 234 -21.01 8.33 -5.20
C GLY A 234 -19.89 7.48 -5.85
N TRP A 235 -18.84 7.16 -5.11
CA TRP A 235 -17.71 6.39 -5.64
C TRP A 235 -17.98 4.89 -5.68
N SER A 236 -18.74 4.37 -4.72
CA SER A 236 -19.21 2.98 -4.66
C SER A 236 -20.54 2.90 -3.90
N LYS A 237 -21.38 1.91 -4.26
CA LYS A 237 -22.62 1.59 -3.54
C LYS A 237 -22.39 0.60 -2.40
N ALA A 238 -21.32 -0.17 -2.42
CA ALA A 238 -20.99 -1.19 -1.44
C ALA A 238 -19.47 -1.24 -1.18
N PRO A 239 -18.90 -0.16 -0.61
CA PRO A 239 -17.48 -0.14 -0.31
C PRO A 239 -17.15 -1.15 0.79
N ARG A 240 -15.92 -1.65 0.72
CA ARG A 240 -15.34 -2.63 1.61
C ARG A 240 -14.11 -2.06 2.29
N GLU A 241 -13.75 -2.61 3.43
CA GLU A 241 -12.48 -2.29 4.08
C GLU A 241 -11.79 -3.56 4.59
N ILE A 242 -10.48 -3.60 4.39
CA ILE A 242 -9.57 -4.58 4.99
C ILE A 242 -8.66 -3.81 5.93
N ALA A 243 -8.85 -3.98 7.22
CA ALA A 243 -8.06 -3.28 8.23
C ALA A 243 -7.24 -4.26 9.06
N LEU A 244 -5.95 -3.99 9.22
CA LEU A 244 -5.04 -4.85 9.96
C LEU A 244 -4.47 -4.16 11.19
N ASP A 245 -4.45 -4.88 12.30
CA ASP A 245 -3.79 -4.39 13.49
C ASP A 245 -2.27 -4.61 13.44
N GLU A 246 -1.56 -3.94 14.34
CA GLU A 246 -0.10 -4.11 14.48
C GLU A 246 0.26 -5.58 14.73
N LYS A 247 1.41 -6.01 14.23
CA LYS A 247 1.93 -7.39 14.34
C LYS A 247 0.98 -8.43 13.73
N SER A 248 0.14 -8.03 12.80
CA SER A 248 -0.74 -8.90 12.01
C SER A 248 -0.47 -8.72 10.53
N ALA A 249 -0.59 -9.79 9.76
CA ALA A 249 -0.55 -9.74 8.30
C ALA A 249 -1.66 -10.59 7.71
N LEU A 250 -2.14 -10.17 6.54
CA LEU A 250 -3.07 -10.92 5.69
C LEU A 250 -2.33 -11.35 4.43
N LEU A 251 -2.24 -12.64 4.21
CA LEU A 251 -1.61 -13.25 3.03
C LEU A 251 -2.71 -13.70 2.08
N VAL A 252 -2.81 -13.04 0.92
CA VAL A 252 -3.90 -13.24 -0.06
C VAL A 252 -3.37 -13.99 -1.27
N GLU A 253 -3.97 -15.15 -1.54
CA GLU A 253 -3.70 -15.97 -2.71
C GLU A 253 -4.42 -15.44 -3.95
N VAL A 254 -3.98 -15.88 -5.13
CA VAL A 254 -4.54 -15.45 -6.43
C VAL A 254 -6.04 -15.75 -6.58
N ASP A 255 -6.55 -16.79 -5.92
CA ASP A 255 -7.96 -17.16 -5.95
C ASP A 255 -8.84 -16.35 -4.99
N GLY A 256 -8.23 -15.47 -4.18
CA GLY A 256 -8.92 -14.63 -3.20
C GLY A 256 -8.95 -15.20 -1.79
N ARG A 257 -8.50 -16.44 -1.58
CA ARG A 257 -8.34 -17.00 -0.24
C ARG A 257 -7.24 -16.26 0.49
N ALA A 258 -7.51 -15.88 1.73
CA ALA A 258 -6.59 -15.14 2.54
C ALA A 258 -6.44 -15.78 3.92
N LYS A 259 -5.24 -15.69 4.51
CA LYS A 259 -4.94 -16.19 5.85
C LYS A 259 -4.35 -15.08 6.70
N VAL A 260 -4.84 -14.95 7.91
CA VAL A 260 -4.27 -14.04 8.92
C VAL A 260 -3.12 -14.74 9.65
N VAL A 261 -1.98 -14.06 9.74
CA VAL A 261 -0.79 -14.52 10.49
C VAL A 261 -0.29 -13.40 11.41
N GLY A 262 0.50 -13.78 12.41
CA GLY A 262 1.10 -12.83 13.36
C GLY A 262 0.57 -13.01 14.78
N THR A 263 0.89 -12.05 15.65
CA THR A 263 0.58 -12.09 17.10
C THR A 263 -0.26 -10.91 17.58
N GLY A 264 -0.69 -10.03 16.66
CA GLY A 264 -1.57 -8.89 16.95
C GLY A 264 -3.04 -9.30 16.99
N MET A 265 -3.92 -8.31 17.01
CA MET A 265 -5.38 -8.51 17.07
C MET A 265 -5.97 -9.10 15.77
N GLY A 266 -5.16 -9.24 14.70
CA GLY A 266 -5.61 -9.83 13.44
C GLY A 266 -6.11 -8.81 12.42
N ALA A 267 -7.13 -9.21 11.65
CA ALA A 267 -7.72 -8.42 10.57
C ALA A 267 -9.21 -8.19 10.80
N TYR A 268 -9.69 -7.05 10.33
CA TYR A 268 -11.10 -6.66 10.35
C TYR A 268 -11.55 -6.40 8.92
N PHE A 269 -12.70 -6.96 8.56
CA PHE A 269 -13.30 -6.81 7.24
C PHE A 269 -14.65 -6.12 7.42
N LEU A 270 -14.82 -4.96 6.79
CA LEU A 270 -16.04 -4.17 6.89
C LEU A 270 -16.69 -4.04 5.52
N GLN A 271 -18.01 -4.01 5.47
CA GLN A 271 -18.76 -3.69 4.27
C GLN A 271 -20.00 -2.85 4.62
N LEU A 272 -20.14 -1.73 3.93
CA LEU A 272 -21.33 -0.89 4.00
C LEU A 272 -22.15 -1.10 2.72
N THR A 273 -23.37 -1.62 2.85
CA THR A 273 -24.31 -1.85 1.73
C THR A 273 -25.45 -0.85 1.70
N ASP A 274 -25.81 -0.32 2.86
CA ASP A 274 -26.89 0.67 2.98
C ASP A 274 -26.31 2.08 2.92
N PRO A 275 -27.00 3.05 2.27
CA PRO A 275 -26.57 4.44 2.31
C PRO A 275 -26.54 4.97 3.75
N PRO A 276 -25.55 5.82 4.13
CA PRO A 276 -25.56 6.46 5.43
C PRO A 276 -26.78 7.39 5.56
N GLU A 277 -27.41 7.40 6.74
CA GLU A 277 -28.55 8.29 7.03
C GLU A 277 -28.08 9.75 7.12
N VAL A 278 -26.94 9.99 7.78
CA VAL A 278 -26.28 11.29 7.87
C VAL A 278 -24.78 11.14 7.59
N CYS A 279 -24.34 11.67 6.46
CA CYS A 279 -22.92 11.84 6.12
C CYS A 279 -22.77 13.19 5.41
N LYS A 280 -22.67 14.27 6.20
CA LYS A 280 -22.62 15.65 5.72
C LYS A 280 -21.60 16.46 6.51
N GLN A 281 -21.06 17.49 5.87
CA GLN A 281 -20.10 18.39 6.50
C GLN A 281 -20.67 19.03 7.78
N GLY A 282 -19.87 19.01 8.84
CA GLY A 282 -20.21 19.59 10.14
C GLY A 282 -21.31 18.86 10.89
N GLN A 283 -21.68 17.65 10.50
CA GLN A 283 -22.70 16.85 11.18
C GLN A 283 -22.13 15.50 11.63
N PRO A 284 -22.47 15.04 12.84
CA PRO A 284 -22.08 13.70 13.30
C PRO A 284 -22.63 12.60 12.38
N LEU A 285 -21.78 11.61 12.13
CA LEU A 285 -22.10 10.46 11.30
C LEU A 285 -23.27 9.67 11.88
N THR A 286 -24.21 9.26 11.02
CA THR A 286 -25.23 8.26 11.34
C THR A 286 -25.33 7.27 10.18
N LEU A 287 -25.12 5.99 10.48
CA LEU A 287 -25.24 4.88 9.53
C LEU A 287 -25.61 3.58 10.27
N ARG A 288 -26.17 2.62 9.55
CA ARG A 288 -26.61 1.32 10.10
C ARG A 288 -26.10 0.16 9.28
N ASN A 289 -26.15 -1.02 9.88
CA ASN A 289 -25.96 -2.30 9.20
C ASN A 289 -24.61 -2.47 8.48
N VAL A 290 -23.51 -1.90 9.03
CA VAL A 290 -22.18 -2.26 8.54
C VAL A 290 -21.90 -3.69 8.93
N SER A 291 -21.75 -4.57 7.94
CA SER A 291 -21.29 -5.93 8.16
C SER A 291 -19.81 -5.90 8.56
N ALA A 292 -19.48 -6.57 9.65
CA ALA A 292 -18.12 -6.65 10.17
C ALA A 292 -17.73 -8.10 10.42
N TYR A 293 -16.47 -8.43 10.16
CA TYR A 293 -15.87 -9.71 10.48
C TYR A 293 -14.50 -9.50 11.10
N HIS A 294 -14.29 -10.02 12.30
CA HIS A 294 -12.97 -10.03 12.96
C HIS A 294 -12.33 -11.40 12.75
N ALA A 295 -11.14 -11.41 12.16
CA ALA A 295 -10.34 -12.59 11.88
C ALA A 295 -9.06 -12.58 12.72
N PRO A 296 -8.97 -13.35 13.81
CA PRO A 296 -7.73 -13.49 14.59
C PRO A 296 -6.65 -14.26 13.83
N SER A 297 -5.45 -14.34 14.38
CA SER A 297 -4.36 -15.13 13.79
C SER A 297 -4.80 -16.58 13.58
N GLY A 298 -4.50 -17.14 12.42
CA GLY A 298 -4.91 -18.48 11.98
C GLY A 298 -6.25 -18.53 11.26
N ALA A 299 -7.11 -17.51 11.39
CA ALA A 299 -8.37 -17.42 10.66
C ALA A 299 -8.13 -17.15 9.16
N GLY A 300 -9.15 -17.48 8.35
CA GLY A 300 -9.16 -17.23 6.93
C GLY A 300 -10.30 -16.33 6.49
N PHE A 301 -10.12 -15.72 5.30
CA PHE A 301 -11.13 -14.89 4.65
C PHE A 301 -11.08 -15.08 3.13
N ASP A 302 -12.22 -15.15 2.50
CA ASP A 302 -12.34 -15.10 1.04
C ASP A 302 -12.66 -13.67 0.60
N ILE A 303 -11.67 -13.00 -0.01
CA ILE A 303 -11.80 -11.61 -0.49
C ILE A 303 -12.84 -11.49 -1.61
N ARG A 304 -12.99 -12.53 -2.46
CA ARG A 304 -13.94 -12.52 -3.58
C ARG A 304 -15.37 -12.75 -3.10
N GLY A 305 -15.56 -13.80 -2.31
CA GLY A 305 -16.86 -14.15 -1.73
C GLY A 305 -17.26 -13.27 -0.55
N TRP A 306 -16.29 -12.49 -0.01
CA TRP A 306 -16.45 -11.61 1.13
C TRP A 306 -17.03 -12.32 2.36
N ASN A 307 -16.43 -13.43 2.73
CA ASN A 307 -16.82 -14.23 3.88
C ASN A 307 -15.59 -14.83 4.58
N GLY A 308 -15.72 -15.08 5.88
CA GLY A 308 -14.60 -15.55 6.72
C GLY A 308 -14.92 -16.86 7.44
N HIS A 309 -13.85 -17.49 7.96
CA HIS A 309 -13.95 -18.66 8.83
C HIS A 309 -12.89 -18.58 9.94
N GLY A 310 -13.22 -19.17 11.10
CA GLY A 310 -12.31 -19.15 12.26
C GLY A 310 -12.25 -17.81 13.00
N GLY A 311 -13.18 -16.90 12.74
CA GLY A 311 -13.33 -15.61 13.38
C GLY A 311 -14.78 -15.34 13.78
N GLU A 312 -15.13 -14.06 13.98
CA GLU A 312 -16.44 -13.62 14.47
C GLU A 312 -17.09 -12.62 13.52
N ALA A 313 -18.32 -12.88 13.10
CA ALA A 313 -19.17 -11.96 12.36
C ALA A 313 -20.04 -11.13 13.32
N TYR A 314 -20.15 -9.83 13.07
CA TYR A 314 -20.97 -8.91 13.85
C TYR A 314 -21.44 -7.74 12.99
N THR A 315 -22.30 -6.90 13.55
CA THR A 315 -22.76 -5.67 12.87
C THR A 315 -22.35 -4.43 13.66
N ILE A 316 -22.16 -3.34 12.93
CA ILE A 316 -21.83 -2.04 13.50
C ILE A 316 -22.84 -1.02 12.99
N SER A 317 -23.24 -0.13 13.88
CA SER A 317 -24.01 1.08 13.56
C SER A 317 -23.35 2.29 14.20
N VAL A 318 -23.59 3.45 13.64
CA VAL A 318 -23.20 4.74 14.22
C VAL A 318 -24.45 5.59 14.36
N GLU A 319 -24.72 6.10 15.54
CA GLU A 319 -25.83 7.02 15.81
C GLU A 319 -25.26 8.32 16.39
N ALA A 320 -25.46 9.43 15.68
CA ALA A 320 -24.92 10.73 16.05
C ALA A 320 -23.43 10.71 16.48
N GLY A 321 -22.60 9.97 15.75
CA GLY A 321 -21.17 9.84 16.03
C GLY A 321 -20.80 8.82 17.12
N GLN A 322 -21.75 8.07 17.67
CA GLN A 322 -21.50 7.02 18.66
C GLN A 322 -21.57 5.63 18.00
N ILE A 323 -20.55 4.81 18.23
CA ILE A 323 -20.48 3.45 17.68
C ILE A 323 -21.27 2.49 18.57
N HIS A 324 -22.10 1.66 17.93
CA HIS A 324 -22.82 0.55 18.52
C HIS A 324 -22.49 -0.74 17.77
N THR A 325 -22.26 -1.83 18.48
CA THR A 325 -21.97 -3.14 17.89
C THR A 325 -22.94 -4.19 18.43
N SER A 326 -23.13 -5.27 17.67
CA SER A 326 -23.92 -6.42 18.13
C SER A 326 -23.13 -7.34 19.08
N ARG A 327 -21.87 -7.02 19.39
CA ARG A 327 -21.03 -7.77 20.30
C ARG A 327 -21.39 -7.51 21.76
N ALA A 328 -21.05 -8.45 22.64
CA ALA A 328 -21.21 -8.28 24.06
C ALA A 328 -20.54 -6.99 24.56
N GLU A 329 -21.17 -6.30 25.49
CA GLU A 329 -20.68 -5.05 26.09
C GLU A 329 -20.35 -3.96 25.07
N ASN A 330 -20.95 -4.03 23.87
CA ASN A 330 -20.69 -3.09 22.77
C ASN A 330 -19.21 -3.04 22.36
N ALA A 331 -18.49 -4.16 22.47
CA ALA A 331 -17.07 -4.24 22.14
C ALA A 331 -16.81 -3.88 20.66
N VAL A 332 -15.91 -2.93 20.41
CA VAL A 332 -15.56 -2.47 19.07
C VAL A 332 -14.47 -3.36 18.43
N TYR A 333 -13.50 -3.82 19.25
CA TYR A 333 -12.36 -4.63 18.82
C TYR A 333 -12.34 -6.02 19.45
#